data_5ce0b72d8e50cb741bb79cf6ed0d4351
#
_entry.id   5ce0b72d8e50cb741bb79cf6ed0d4351
#
_cell.length_a   1.000
_cell.length_b   1.000
_cell.length_c   1.000
_cell.angle_alpha   90.00
_cell.angle_beta   90.00
_cell.angle_gamma   90.00
#
_symmetry.space_group_name_H-M   'P 1'
#
loop_
_entity.id
_entity.type
_entity.pdbx_description
1 polymer ?
#
loop_
_entity_poly.entity_id
_entity_poly.type
_entity_poly.pdbx_seq_one_letter_code
_entity_poly.pdbx_strand_id
1 'polypeptide(L)'
;MSKQMTFDFKKEYKEFYMPKNKPQIVTIPKANYIAVRGKGNPNEEGGEYKTAIGVLYAVAYTLKMSYKTDYKIEGFFEYVVPPLEGFWWQDNVESIDYTDKSAFNWISVIRLPDFITKKDFDWAVETASKKKKMDCSGAEFLSIDEGLCVQIMHIGAFDDETATVAMMDKYLEENGYVNDFTDERRHHEIYLSDQRKVAPEKCKTVIRHPIKKA
;
A
#
# COMPACT_ATOMS: atom_id res chain seq x y z
N MET A 1 -22.61 -7.95 -26.88
CA MET A 1 -22.37 -7.15 -25.66
C MET A 1 -20.87 -7.12 -25.42
N SER A 2 -20.22 -5.97 -25.59
CA SER A 2 -18.79 -5.81 -25.26
C SER A 2 -18.61 -6.05 -23.77
N LYS A 3 -17.76 -7.01 -23.42
CA LYS A 3 -17.39 -7.28 -22.02
C LYS A 3 -16.71 -6.01 -21.49
N GLN A 4 -17.40 -5.24 -20.66
CA GLN A 4 -16.83 -4.05 -20.03
C GLN A 4 -15.58 -4.50 -19.29
N MET A 5 -14.41 -3.98 -19.67
CA MET A 5 -13.15 -4.36 -19.01
C MET A 5 -13.18 -3.81 -17.60
N THR A 6 -13.02 -4.70 -16.61
CA THR A 6 -12.92 -4.32 -15.21
C THR A 6 -11.67 -3.45 -15.02
N PHE A 7 -11.83 -2.28 -14.41
CA PHE A 7 -10.72 -1.36 -14.12
C PHE A 7 -9.68 -2.03 -13.21
N ASP A 8 -8.41 -1.96 -13.57
CA ASP A 8 -7.31 -2.54 -12.81
C ASP A 8 -6.22 -1.48 -12.61
N PHE A 9 -6.04 -1.03 -11.37
CA PHE A 9 -5.07 0.01 -11.01
C PHE A 9 -3.66 -0.29 -11.52
N LYS A 10 -3.22 -1.54 -11.50
CA LYS A 10 -1.91 -1.93 -12.01
C LYS A 10 -1.77 -1.75 -13.52
N LYS A 11 -2.88 -1.80 -14.25
CA LYS A 11 -2.89 -1.63 -15.71
C LYS A 11 -3.08 -0.18 -16.12
N GLU A 12 -3.94 0.54 -15.39
CA GLU A 12 -4.27 1.93 -15.69
C GLU A 12 -3.16 2.89 -15.22
N TYR A 13 -2.56 2.62 -14.04
CA TYR A 13 -1.49 3.42 -13.45
C TYR A 13 -0.15 2.66 -13.44
N LYS A 14 0.27 2.16 -14.63
CA LYS A 14 1.50 1.36 -14.76
C LYS A 14 2.74 2.10 -14.25
N GLU A 15 2.79 3.41 -14.40
CA GLU A 15 3.89 4.23 -13.93
C GLU A 15 4.07 4.14 -12.40
N PHE A 16 2.99 3.93 -11.63
CA PHE A 16 3.02 3.85 -10.17
C PHE A 16 3.12 2.41 -9.64
N TYR A 17 2.53 1.45 -10.36
CA TYR A 17 2.42 0.06 -9.89
C TYR A 17 3.36 -0.91 -10.60
N MET A 18 3.88 -0.56 -11.77
CA MET A 18 4.72 -1.44 -12.58
C MET A 18 5.99 -0.73 -13.08
N PRO A 19 6.76 -0.06 -12.17
CA PRO A 19 8.02 0.55 -12.54
C PRO A 19 9.01 -0.52 -13.03
N LYS A 20 10.09 -0.07 -13.66
CA LYS A 20 11.21 -0.95 -14.02
C LYS A 20 12.04 -1.28 -12.78
N ASN A 21 12.92 -2.29 -12.90
CA ASN A 21 13.94 -2.61 -11.89
C ASN A 21 15.15 -1.65 -11.95
N LYS A 22 14.86 -0.36 -12.15
CA LYS A 22 15.82 0.75 -12.14
C LYS A 22 15.15 1.92 -11.42
N PRO A 23 15.89 2.67 -10.59
CA PRO A 23 15.33 3.84 -9.92
C PRO A 23 14.78 4.84 -10.93
N GLN A 24 13.64 5.43 -10.62
CA GLN A 24 13.03 6.51 -11.40
C GLN A 24 12.35 7.50 -10.48
N ILE A 25 12.46 8.80 -10.81
CA ILE A 25 11.73 9.85 -10.12
C ILE A 25 10.31 9.91 -10.67
N VAL A 26 9.34 10.07 -9.77
CA VAL A 26 7.91 10.11 -10.09
C VAL A 26 7.21 11.08 -9.14
N THR A 27 6.14 11.72 -9.61
CA THR A 27 5.25 12.48 -8.73
C THR A 27 3.97 11.68 -8.52
N ILE A 28 3.71 11.31 -7.28
CA ILE A 28 2.53 10.53 -6.89
C ILE A 28 1.42 11.50 -6.50
N PRO A 29 0.26 11.45 -7.17
CA PRO A 29 -0.86 12.30 -6.81
C PRO A 29 -1.47 11.86 -5.48
N LYS A 30 -2.10 12.81 -4.80
CA LYS A 30 -2.91 12.52 -3.62
C LYS A 30 -3.96 11.47 -3.92
N ALA A 31 -4.08 10.49 -3.04
CA ALA A 31 -5.06 9.41 -3.17
C ALA A 31 -5.68 9.03 -1.83
N ASN A 32 -6.85 8.39 -1.87
CA ASN A 32 -7.55 7.90 -0.69
C ASN A 32 -7.33 6.39 -0.51
N TYR A 33 -7.27 5.97 0.74
CA TYR A 33 -6.98 4.60 1.14
C TYR A 33 -7.90 4.16 2.27
N ILE A 34 -8.15 2.84 2.33
CA ILE A 34 -8.47 2.16 3.58
C ILE A 34 -7.15 1.96 4.28
N ALA A 35 -7.02 2.36 5.53
CA ALA A 35 -5.80 2.22 6.32
C ALA A 35 -6.06 1.54 7.66
N VAL A 36 -5.09 0.78 8.13
CA VAL A 36 -5.02 0.27 9.52
C VAL A 36 -3.59 0.50 10.00
N ARG A 37 -3.46 1.08 11.19
CA ARG A 37 -2.17 1.35 11.84
C ARG A 37 -1.85 0.29 12.86
N GLY A 38 -0.57 0.02 13.05
CA GLY A 38 -0.11 -0.88 14.10
C GLY A 38 1.39 -0.83 14.30
N LYS A 39 1.85 -1.71 15.16
CA LYS A 39 3.25 -1.82 15.55
C LYS A 39 3.64 -3.28 15.73
N GLY A 40 4.93 -3.58 15.58
CA GLY A 40 5.50 -4.89 15.85
C GLY A 40 5.80 -5.73 14.61
N ASN A 41 6.20 -6.97 14.85
CA ASN A 41 6.69 -7.87 13.81
C ASN A 41 5.57 -8.32 12.85
N PRO A 42 5.64 -7.99 11.54
CA PRO A 42 4.61 -8.39 10.57
C PRO A 42 4.54 -9.90 10.34
N ASN A 43 5.59 -10.64 10.72
CA ASN A 43 5.66 -12.10 10.54
C ASN A 43 5.09 -12.88 11.73
N GLU A 44 4.68 -12.20 12.81
CA GLU A 44 4.11 -12.86 13.99
C GLU A 44 2.84 -13.62 13.63
N GLU A 45 2.79 -14.89 14.04
CA GLU A 45 1.62 -15.73 13.78
C GLU A 45 0.45 -15.29 14.67
N GLY A 46 -0.71 -14.97 14.03
CA GLY A 46 -1.86 -14.40 14.73
C GLY A 46 -1.65 -12.96 15.22
N GLY A 47 -0.55 -12.31 14.83
CA GLY A 47 -0.20 -10.97 15.23
C GLY A 47 -1.11 -9.88 14.66
N GLU A 48 -0.89 -8.66 15.15
CA GLU A 48 -1.68 -7.47 14.82
C GLU A 48 -1.69 -7.18 13.32
N TYR A 49 -0.54 -7.33 12.64
CA TYR A 49 -0.41 -7.11 11.20
C TYR A 49 -1.32 -8.01 10.36
N LYS A 50 -1.40 -9.31 10.68
CA LYS A 50 -2.28 -10.24 9.96
C LYS A 50 -3.76 -9.92 10.19
N THR A 51 -4.11 -9.49 11.40
CA THR A 51 -5.46 -9.03 11.72
C THR A 51 -5.81 -7.78 10.90
N ALA A 52 -4.91 -6.80 10.84
CA ALA A 52 -5.06 -5.58 10.06
C ALA A 52 -5.32 -5.87 8.57
N ILE A 53 -4.54 -6.78 7.97
CA ILE A 53 -4.76 -7.23 6.59
C ILE A 53 -6.17 -7.81 6.41
N GLY A 54 -6.66 -8.60 7.37
CA GLY A 54 -8.01 -9.14 7.37
C GLY A 54 -9.08 -8.06 7.34
N VAL A 55 -8.92 -7.02 8.18
CA VAL A 55 -9.80 -5.84 8.23
C VAL A 55 -9.78 -5.09 6.89
N LEU A 56 -8.60 -4.78 6.35
CA LEU A 56 -8.45 -4.07 5.07
C LEU A 56 -9.21 -4.77 3.95
N TYR A 57 -9.00 -6.08 3.78
CA TYR A 57 -9.70 -6.82 2.74
C TYR A 57 -11.20 -6.97 3.00
N ALA A 58 -11.64 -7.10 4.26
CA ALA A 58 -13.06 -7.16 4.59
C ALA A 58 -13.79 -5.87 4.14
N VAL A 59 -13.22 -4.70 4.42
CA VAL A 59 -13.76 -3.40 4.01
C VAL A 59 -13.64 -3.22 2.49
N ALA A 60 -12.49 -3.49 1.89
CA ALA A 60 -12.25 -3.34 0.45
C ALA A 60 -13.23 -4.18 -0.40
N TYR A 61 -13.43 -5.44 -0.02
CA TYR A 61 -14.38 -6.30 -0.73
C TYR A 61 -15.84 -5.93 -0.46
N THR A 62 -16.16 -5.35 0.70
CA THR A 62 -17.51 -4.84 0.97
C THR A 62 -17.82 -3.66 0.05
N LEU A 63 -16.90 -2.71 -0.13
CA LEU A 63 -17.01 -1.62 -1.09
C LEU A 63 -17.12 -2.14 -2.53
N LYS A 64 -16.21 -3.00 -2.93
CA LYS A 64 -16.21 -3.58 -4.28
C LYS A 64 -17.52 -4.28 -4.63
N MET A 65 -18.12 -4.97 -3.66
CA MET A 65 -19.33 -5.77 -3.88
C MET A 65 -20.62 -5.02 -3.56
N SER A 66 -20.57 -3.71 -3.27
CA SER A 66 -21.73 -2.88 -2.94
C SER A 66 -22.83 -2.95 -4.01
N TYR A 67 -22.45 -3.05 -5.28
CA TYR A 67 -23.41 -3.14 -6.40
C TYR A 67 -24.36 -4.34 -6.32
N LYS A 68 -24.00 -5.37 -5.53
CA LYS A 68 -24.85 -6.55 -5.26
C LYS A 68 -25.75 -6.38 -4.05
N THR A 69 -25.75 -5.21 -3.42
CA THR A 69 -26.56 -4.89 -2.24
C THR A 69 -27.55 -3.75 -2.57
N ASP A 70 -28.38 -3.38 -1.62
CA ASP A 70 -29.27 -2.23 -1.77
C ASP A 70 -28.52 -0.89 -1.65
N TYR A 71 -27.29 -0.90 -1.07
CA TYR A 71 -26.45 0.28 -1.01
C TYR A 71 -25.79 0.56 -2.36
N LYS A 72 -26.08 1.72 -2.93
CA LYS A 72 -25.54 2.14 -4.23
C LYS A 72 -24.54 3.27 -4.03
N ILE A 73 -23.31 3.04 -4.48
CA ILE A 73 -22.25 4.05 -4.50
C ILE A 73 -22.37 4.85 -5.78
N GLU A 74 -22.43 6.18 -5.68
CA GLU A 74 -22.49 7.07 -6.83
C GLU A 74 -21.21 6.98 -7.67
N GLY A 75 -21.35 6.96 -8.99
CA GLY A 75 -20.20 6.85 -9.91
C GLY A 75 -19.52 5.48 -9.92
N PHE A 76 -20.12 4.46 -9.29
CA PHE A 76 -19.52 3.12 -9.20
C PHE A 76 -19.25 2.51 -10.58
N PHE A 77 -18.05 1.99 -10.74
CA PHE A 77 -17.68 1.06 -11.81
C PHE A 77 -16.96 -0.18 -11.25
N GLU A 78 -17.01 -1.29 -11.96
CA GLU A 78 -16.32 -2.51 -11.53
C GLU A 78 -14.80 -2.35 -11.61
N TYR A 79 -14.11 -2.68 -10.52
CA TYR A 79 -12.65 -2.61 -10.41
C TYR A 79 -12.06 -3.84 -9.74
N VAL A 80 -10.79 -4.08 -10.00
CA VAL A 80 -9.98 -5.05 -9.25
C VAL A 80 -9.54 -4.38 -7.96
N VAL A 81 -9.70 -5.04 -6.80
CA VAL A 81 -9.15 -4.51 -5.53
C VAL A 81 -7.65 -4.29 -5.72
N PRO A 82 -7.16 -3.07 -5.47
CA PRO A 82 -5.75 -2.76 -5.61
C PRO A 82 -4.85 -3.65 -4.73
N PRO A 83 -3.55 -3.69 -4.99
CA PRO A 83 -2.60 -4.38 -4.13
C PRO A 83 -2.68 -3.91 -2.69
N LEU A 84 -2.27 -4.75 -1.75
CA LEU A 84 -1.90 -4.34 -0.41
C LEU A 84 -0.64 -3.48 -0.52
N GLU A 85 -0.60 -2.40 0.25
CA GLU A 85 0.53 -1.49 0.35
C GLU A 85 0.84 -1.27 1.83
N GLY A 86 2.07 -0.89 2.17
CA GLY A 86 2.49 -0.62 3.53
C GLY A 86 3.44 0.56 3.62
N PHE A 87 3.20 1.44 4.57
CA PHE A 87 4.14 2.48 4.98
C PHE A 87 4.84 2.03 6.26
N TRP A 88 6.17 2.09 6.26
CA TRP A 88 7.00 1.51 7.31
C TRP A 88 7.98 2.51 7.89
N TRP A 89 8.21 2.44 9.18
CA TRP A 89 9.27 3.19 9.87
C TRP A 89 9.61 2.55 11.21
N GLN A 90 10.72 2.96 11.75
CA GLN A 90 11.13 2.67 13.12
C GLN A 90 11.49 3.99 13.80
N ASP A 91 11.21 4.10 15.09
CA ASP A 91 11.51 5.30 15.84
C ASP A 91 13.02 5.37 16.14
N ASN A 92 13.58 6.59 16.07
CA ASN A 92 14.99 6.87 16.41
C ASN A 92 16.05 6.18 15.53
N VAL A 93 15.71 5.82 14.29
CA VAL A 93 16.66 5.31 13.29
C VAL A 93 16.64 6.16 12.03
N GLU A 94 17.79 6.31 11.37
CA GLU A 94 17.90 7.04 10.08
C GLU A 94 17.43 6.18 8.90
N SER A 95 17.55 4.85 9.03
CA SER A 95 17.12 3.89 8.02
C SER A 95 16.49 2.67 8.69
N ILE A 96 15.67 1.93 7.94
CA ILE A 96 15.00 0.73 8.44
C ILE A 96 16.04 -0.33 8.82
N ASP A 97 15.96 -0.83 10.07
CA ASP A 97 16.68 -1.99 10.54
C ASP A 97 15.82 -3.25 10.41
N TYR A 98 16.07 -4.02 9.37
CA TYR A 98 15.34 -5.27 9.10
C TYR A 98 15.64 -6.40 10.09
N THR A 99 16.66 -6.23 10.97
CA THR A 99 17.02 -7.23 11.98
C THR A 99 16.13 -7.14 13.22
N ASP A 100 15.61 -5.95 13.55
CA ASP A 100 14.63 -5.76 14.64
C ASP A 100 13.23 -5.49 14.10
N LYS A 101 12.56 -6.56 13.68
CA LYS A 101 11.18 -6.48 13.16
C LYS A 101 10.14 -6.12 14.23
N SER A 102 10.49 -6.25 15.53
CA SER A 102 9.57 -5.89 16.62
C SER A 102 9.42 -4.38 16.80
N ALA A 103 10.42 -3.60 16.34
CA ALA A 103 10.41 -2.15 16.40
C ALA A 103 9.66 -1.48 15.25
N PHE A 104 9.14 -2.23 14.28
CA PHE A 104 8.39 -1.64 13.16
C PHE A 104 7.12 -0.96 13.63
N ASN A 105 6.92 0.26 13.16
CA ASN A 105 5.62 0.89 13.05
C ASN A 105 5.15 0.78 11.60
N TRP A 106 3.85 0.63 11.38
CA TRP A 106 3.31 0.47 10.04
C TRP A 106 1.92 1.06 9.88
N ILE A 107 1.63 1.47 8.66
CA ILE A 107 0.29 1.76 8.17
C ILE A 107 0.07 0.86 6.97
N SER A 108 -0.74 -0.19 7.12
CA SER A 108 -1.15 -1.01 5.98
C SER A 108 -2.34 -0.40 5.30
N VAL A 109 -2.32 -0.38 3.96
CA VAL A 109 -3.34 0.32 3.19
C VAL A 109 -3.78 -0.46 1.95
N ILE A 110 -4.99 -0.18 1.49
CA ILE A 110 -5.49 -0.54 0.15
C ILE A 110 -6.05 0.73 -0.47
N ARG A 111 -5.56 1.11 -1.66
CA ARG A 111 -6.03 2.28 -2.38
C ARG A 111 -7.51 2.17 -2.70
N LEU A 112 -8.23 3.28 -2.58
CA LEU A 112 -9.63 3.42 -2.96
C LEU A 112 -9.76 4.06 -4.34
N PRO A 113 -10.74 3.63 -5.18
CA PRO A 113 -11.17 4.43 -6.32
C PRO A 113 -11.67 5.80 -5.89
N ASP A 114 -11.47 6.81 -6.74
CA ASP A 114 -11.75 8.21 -6.42
C ASP A 114 -13.24 8.50 -6.17
N PHE A 115 -14.14 7.63 -6.66
CA PHE A 115 -15.59 7.75 -6.42
C PHE A 115 -16.00 7.31 -5.00
N ILE A 116 -15.13 6.64 -4.24
CA ILE A 116 -15.45 6.22 -2.86
C ILE A 116 -15.34 7.41 -1.92
N THR A 117 -16.47 7.74 -1.29
CA THR A 117 -16.53 8.81 -0.29
C THR A 117 -16.33 8.27 1.13
N LYS A 118 -16.07 9.18 2.09
CA LYS A 118 -16.01 8.81 3.52
C LYS A 118 -17.30 8.14 3.99
N LYS A 119 -18.46 8.57 3.48
CA LYS A 119 -19.76 7.95 3.79
C LYS A 119 -19.84 6.50 3.32
N ASP A 120 -19.35 6.22 2.11
CA ASP A 120 -19.32 4.86 1.56
C ASP A 120 -18.39 3.96 2.36
N PHE A 121 -17.25 4.52 2.77
CA PHE A 121 -16.29 3.84 3.64
C PHE A 121 -16.93 3.48 5.00
N ASP A 122 -17.59 4.42 5.66
CA ASP A 122 -18.23 4.19 6.97
C ASP A 122 -19.30 3.10 6.88
N TRP A 123 -20.12 3.14 5.83
CA TRP A 123 -21.09 2.07 5.55
C TRP A 123 -20.39 0.72 5.37
N ALA A 124 -19.24 0.69 4.67
CA ALA A 124 -18.52 -0.54 4.43
C ALA A 124 -17.90 -1.13 5.70
N VAL A 125 -17.36 -0.29 6.59
CA VAL A 125 -16.82 -0.70 7.89
C VAL A 125 -17.91 -1.36 8.75
N GLU A 126 -19.08 -0.71 8.89
CA GLU A 126 -20.21 -1.31 9.63
C GLU A 126 -20.68 -2.64 9.01
N THR A 127 -20.83 -2.64 7.69
CA THR A 127 -21.32 -3.81 6.95
C THR A 127 -20.33 -4.98 7.03
N ALA A 128 -19.04 -4.70 6.88
CA ALA A 128 -17.97 -5.70 7.00
C ALA A 128 -17.95 -6.31 8.40
N SER A 129 -17.99 -5.46 9.44
CA SER A 129 -18.01 -5.91 10.84
C SER A 129 -19.15 -6.88 11.12
N LYS A 130 -20.37 -6.52 10.69
CA LYS A 130 -21.56 -7.35 10.86
C LYS A 130 -21.46 -8.68 10.10
N LYS A 131 -21.06 -8.64 8.81
CA LYS A 131 -21.01 -9.82 7.94
C LYS A 131 -19.89 -10.81 8.30
N LYS A 132 -18.74 -10.29 8.70
CA LYS A 132 -17.54 -11.10 8.98
C LYS A 132 -17.41 -11.48 10.44
N LYS A 133 -18.24 -10.91 11.33
CA LYS A 133 -18.13 -11.05 12.79
C LYS A 133 -16.71 -10.66 13.27
N MET A 134 -16.16 -9.63 12.67
CA MET A 134 -14.82 -9.09 12.90
C MET A 134 -14.96 -7.61 13.23
N ASP A 135 -14.24 -7.13 14.23
CA ASP A 135 -14.19 -5.69 14.50
C ASP A 135 -13.34 -4.99 13.43
N CYS A 136 -14.00 -4.17 12.60
CA CYS A 136 -13.35 -3.36 11.58
C CYS A 136 -13.23 -1.87 12.01
N SER A 137 -13.54 -1.52 13.26
CA SER A 137 -13.52 -0.12 13.75
C SER A 137 -12.14 0.53 13.71
N GLY A 138 -11.07 -0.27 13.71
CA GLY A 138 -9.69 0.20 13.54
C GLY A 138 -9.33 0.64 12.11
N ALA A 139 -10.25 0.49 11.13
CA ALA A 139 -10.02 0.97 9.78
C ALA A 139 -10.23 2.49 9.68
N GLU A 140 -9.36 3.17 8.95
CA GLU A 140 -9.39 4.61 8.71
C GLU A 140 -9.59 4.91 7.21
N PHE A 141 -10.33 5.99 6.90
CA PHE A 141 -10.34 6.62 5.57
C PHE A 141 -9.20 7.63 5.54
N LEU A 142 -8.10 7.28 4.92
CA LEU A 142 -6.86 8.06 4.94
C LEU A 142 -6.56 8.64 3.56
N SER A 143 -6.31 9.96 3.50
CA SER A 143 -5.80 10.62 2.30
C SER A 143 -4.29 10.79 2.44
N ILE A 144 -3.53 10.32 1.44
CA ILE A 144 -2.07 10.42 1.42
C ILE A 144 -1.64 11.20 0.19
N ASP A 145 -0.74 12.15 0.38
CA ASP A 145 -0.08 12.93 -0.68
C ASP A 145 1.43 12.65 -0.60
N GLU A 146 1.90 11.68 -1.38
CA GLU A 146 3.31 11.33 -1.40
C GLU A 146 4.15 12.35 -2.19
N GLY A 147 3.57 13.02 -3.18
CA GLY A 147 4.26 14.03 -3.99
C GLY A 147 5.47 13.47 -4.74
N LEU A 148 6.61 14.17 -4.66
CA LEU A 148 7.83 13.80 -5.37
C LEU A 148 8.51 12.62 -4.68
N CYS A 149 8.73 11.53 -5.42
CA CYS A 149 9.31 10.29 -4.93
C CYS A 149 10.34 9.73 -5.90
N VAL A 150 11.21 8.86 -5.40
CA VAL A 150 11.94 7.87 -6.18
C VAL A 150 11.30 6.51 -5.98
N GLN A 151 11.23 5.69 -7.02
CA GLN A 151 10.71 4.34 -6.92
C GLN A 151 11.47 3.34 -7.80
N ILE A 152 11.37 2.06 -7.45
CA ILE A 152 11.98 0.94 -8.17
C ILE A 152 11.15 -0.33 -7.98
N MET A 153 11.20 -1.25 -8.94
CA MET A 153 10.72 -2.61 -8.75
C MET A 153 11.80 -3.45 -8.08
N HIS A 154 11.55 -3.90 -6.86
CA HIS A 154 12.32 -4.94 -6.20
C HIS A 154 11.82 -6.32 -6.65
N ILE A 155 12.74 -7.22 -6.97
CA ILE A 155 12.45 -8.63 -7.29
C ILE A 155 13.30 -9.48 -6.37
N GLY A 156 12.66 -10.12 -5.41
CA GLY A 156 13.34 -10.89 -4.36
C GLY A 156 12.52 -11.03 -3.09
N ALA A 157 13.15 -11.58 -2.06
CA ALA A 157 12.60 -11.61 -0.71
C ALA A 157 12.67 -10.21 -0.08
N PHE A 158 11.78 -9.91 0.84
CA PHE A 158 11.80 -8.61 1.55
C PHE A 158 13.11 -8.35 2.30
N ASP A 159 13.70 -9.38 2.88
CA ASP A 159 14.96 -9.25 3.59
C ASP A 159 16.15 -8.87 2.65
N ASP A 160 15.97 -8.96 1.34
CA ASP A 160 16.96 -8.58 0.32
C ASP A 160 16.78 -7.13 -0.20
N GLU A 161 15.82 -6.37 0.31
CA GLU A 161 15.50 -5.01 -0.14
C GLU A 161 16.63 -4.01 0.08
N THR A 162 17.50 -4.24 1.06
CA THR A 162 18.64 -3.36 1.38
C THR A 162 19.49 -3.03 0.15
N ALA A 163 19.77 -4.02 -0.71
CA ALA A 163 20.53 -3.80 -1.93
C ALA A 163 19.77 -2.92 -2.95
N THR A 164 18.44 -3.05 -3.00
CA THR A 164 17.58 -2.25 -3.87
C THR A 164 17.47 -0.81 -3.37
N VAL A 165 17.37 -0.61 -2.05
CA VAL A 165 17.38 0.73 -1.43
C VAL A 165 18.71 1.43 -1.68
N ALA A 166 19.84 0.73 -1.54
CA ALA A 166 21.16 1.29 -1.85
C ALA A 166 21.29 1.75 -3.32
N MET A 167 20.63 1.06 -4.26
CA MET A 167 20.58 1.53 -5.66
C MET A 167 19.77 2.83 -5.79
N MET A 168 18.70 2.99 -5.02
CA MET A 168 17.91 4.24 -5.00
C MET A 168 18.73 5.39 -4.44
N ASP A 169 19.40 5.19 -3.31
CA ASP A 169 20.23 6.22 -2.65
C ASP A 169 21.36 6.71 -3.57
N LYS A 170 22.07 5.79 -4.21
CA LYS A 170 23.09 6.12 -5.19
C LYS A 170 22.52 6.95 -6.36
N TYR A 171 21.36 6.54 -6.88
CA TYR A 171 20.69 7.27 -7.94
C TYR A 171 20.28 8.69 -7.52
N LEU A 172 19.83 8.88 -6.27
CA LEU A 172 19.50 10.19 -5.74
C LEU A 172 20.72 11.09 -5.67
N GLU A 173 21.84 10.59 -5.13
CA GLU A 173 23.11 11.32 -5.05
C GLU A 173 23.58 11.80 -6.45
N GLU A 174 23.56 10.89 -7.44
CA GLU A 174 23.96 11.20 -8.82
C GLU A 174 23.07 12.23 -9.52
N ASN A 175 21.81 12.42 -9.03
CA ASN A 175 20.83 13.32 -9.65
C ASN A 175 20.50 14.56 -8.81
N GLY A 176 21.20 14.80 -7.69
CA GLY A 176 21.04 15.97 -6.83
C GLY A 176 19.73 15.97 -6.04
N TYR A 177 19.36 14.82 -5.52
CA TYR A 177 18.22 14.63 -4.62
C TYR A 177 18.67 13.94 -3.32
N VAL A 178 17.85 14.08 -2.29
CA VAL A 178 17.98 13.40 -1.01
C VAL A 178 16.63 12.83 -0.59
N ASN A 179 16.64 11.80 0.24
CA ASN A 179 15.43 11.32 0.90
C ASN A 179 14.78 12.41 1.75
N ASP A 180 13.45 12.42 1.81
CA ASP A 180 12.64 13.42 2.55
C ASP A 180 11.62 12.73 3.44
N PHE A 181 12.09 11.79 4.28
CA PHE A 181 11.23 11.11 5.26
C PHE A 181 10.74 12.09 6.31
N THR A 182 9.44 12.03 6.59
CA THR A 182 8.76 12.83 7.62
C THR A 182 7.70 11.98 8.31
N ASP A 183 6.96 12.55 9.26
CA ASP A 183 5.84 11.85 9.91
C ASP A 183 4.68 11.54 8.95
N GLU A 184 4.60 12.23 7.83
CA GLU A 184 3.56 12.05 6.81
C GLU A 184 4.06 11.30 5.57
N ARG A 185 5.39 11.24 5.36
CA ARG A 185 6.04 10.67 4.17
C ARG A 185 7.07 9.63 4.59
N ARG A 186 6.74 8.37 4.39
CA ARG A 186 7.47 7.21 4.92
C ARG A 186 8.02 6.33 3.79
N HIS A 187 8.83 5.36 4.14
CA HIS A 187 9.15 4.23 3.27
C HIS A 187 7.86 3.51 2.89
N HIS A 188 7.63 3.33 1.59
CA HIS A 188 6.40 2.77 1.05
C HIS A 188 6.69 1.53 0.21
N GLU A 189 5.99 0.46 0.50
CA GLU A 189 6.03 -0.81 -0.22
C GLU A 189 4.67 -1.14 -0.83
N ILE A 190 4.65 -1.59 -2.10
CA ILE A 190 3.45 -2.04 -2.79
C ILE A 190 3.64 -3.51 -3.18
N TYR A 191 2.84 -4.40 -2.61
CA TYR A 191 3.01 -5.85 -2.74
C TYR A 191 2.27 -6.38 -3.97
N LEU A 192 3.02 -6.65 -5.05
CA LEU A 192 2.44 -7.11 -6.31
C LEU A 192 2.33 -8.64 -6.38
N SER A 193 3.04 -9.34 -5.53
CA SER A 193 3.05 -10.81 -5.45
C SER A 193 2.39 -11.30 -4.17
N ASP A 194 1.63 -12.40 -4.27
CA ASP A 194 1.16 -13.14 -3.10
C ASP A 194 2.25 -14.14 -2.69
N GLN A 195 2.94 -13.87 -1.58
CA GLN A 195 4.02 -14.71 -1.05
C GLN A 195 3.61 -16.16 -0.76
N ARG A 196 2.32 -16.42 -0.57
CA ARG A 196 1.81 -17.78 -0.39
C ARG A 196 1.81 -18.60 -1.68
N LYS A 197 1.96 -17.94 -2.84
CA LYS A 197 1.84 -18.52 -4.18
C LYS A 197 3.08 -18.36 -5.04
N VAL A 198 3.93 -17.39 -4.69
CA VAL A 198 5.13 -17.04 -5.47
C VAL A 198 6.35 -17.31 -4.62
N ALA A 199 7.34 -17.97 -5.17
CA ALA A 199 8.62 -18.23 -4.49
C ALA A 199 9.30 -16.90 -4.14
N PRO A 200 9.94 -16.78 -2.96
CA PRO A 200 10.48 -15.52 -2.45
C PRO A 200 11.35 -14.77 -3.47
N GLU A 201 12.25 -15.47 -4.17
CA GLU A 201 13.16 -14.90 -5.17
C GLU A 201 12.46 -14.35 -6.43
N LYS A 202 11.15 -14.58 -6.58
CA LYS A 202 10.31 -14.10 -7.69
C LYS A 202 9.26 -13.10 -7.24
N CYS A 203 9.19 -12.81 -5.95
CA CYS A 203 8.28 -11.81 -5.42
C CYS A 203 8.61 -10.44 -6.01
N LYS A 204 7.57 -9.63 -6.20
CA LYS A 204 7.68 -8.28 -6.75
C LYS A 204 7.07 -7.30 -5.78
N THR A 205 7.86 -6.31 -5.40
CA THR A 205 7.45 -5.19 -4.53
C THR A 205 7.90 -3.90 -5.18
N VAL A 206 7.02 -2.90 -5.25
CA VAL A 206 7.47 -1.55 -5.57
C VAL A 206 7.95 -0.93 -4.27
N ILE A 207 9.21 -0.49 -4.23
CA ILE A 207 9.77 0.32 -3.15
C ILE A 207 9.72 1.77 -3.59
N ARG A 208 9.24 2.65 -2.71
CA ARG A 208 9.09 4.08 -2.97
C ARG A 208 9.54 4.90 -1.78
N HIS A 209 10.36 5.90 -2.01
CA HIS A 209 10.81 6.86 -1.01
C HIS A 209 10.45 8.29 -1.41
N PRO A 210 9.97 9.11 -0.47
CA PRO A 210 9.79 10.53 -0.67
C PRO A 210 11.15 11.22 -0.81
N ILE A 211 11.24 12.19 -1.72
CA ILE A 211 12.49 12.90 -1.99
C ILE A 211 12.28 14.40 -2.10
N LYS A 212 13.39 15.14 -1.96
CA LYS A 212 13.48 16.56 -2.29
C LYS A 212 14.81 16.89 -2.96
N LYS A 213 14.92 18.07 -3.55
CA LYS A 213 16.22 18.58 -4.05
C LYS A 213 17.21 18.69 -2.88
N ALA A 214 18.48 18.32 -3.16
CA ALA A 214 19.60 18.47 -2.24
C ALA A 214 19.94 19.95 -1.99
#